data_6f850c10874516a0456119b7ed9a3a55
#
_entry.id   6f850c10874516a0456119b7ed9a3a55
#
_cell.length_a   1.000
_cell.length_b   1.000
_cell.length_c   1.000
_cell.angle_alpha   90.00
_cell.angle_beta   90.00
_cell.angle_gamma   90.00
#
_symmetry.space_group_name_H-M   'P 1'
#
loop_
_entity.id
_entity.type
_entity.pdbx_description
1 polymer ?
#
loop_
_entity_poly.entity_id
_entity_poly.type
_entity_poly.pdbx_seq_one_letter_code
_entity_poly.pdbx_strand_id
1 'polypeptide(L)'
;MRKNKILMFVAATMLLASCGGGGGRPNFGDNEYPVLTVGTSSTQMQTTYPATIKGVQDVQICPKVQGFITQINVKEGQTVGAGQVLFVLDNATYQAQVRQAQAQVNTAQASCNTSKLSYENSQKLFENGVIGDFELQSASNGYEQAKAALASAQATLANAKEMLSFCYVKSPASGVVGTLPYKIGTLVNTSTVMTTVSNNSSMEVYFSLTEKDALNMTQASLGEFPSVQLRLADGTTYSHEGKVTKMSGVIDPATGSVQVIALFPNA
;
A
#
# COMPACT_ATOMS: atom_id res chain seq x y z
N MET A 1 47.09 69.06 -74.67
CA MET A 1 45.90 68.26 -74.88
C MET A 1 46.05 67.06 -75.83
N ARG A 2 47.26 66.61 -76.14
CA ARG A 2 47.47 65.46 -77.08
C ARG A 2 47.90 64.16 -76.42
N LYS A 3 48.39 64.19 -75.16
CA LYS A 3 48.89 62.99 -74.45
C LYS A 3 47.70 62.15 -73.80
N ASN A 4 46.61 62.76 -73.44
CA ASN A 4 45.53 62.03 -72.82
C ASN A 4 44.63 61.24 -73.79
N LYS A 5 44.68 61.62 -75.10
CA LYS A 5 43.90 60.86 -76.12
C LYS A 5 44.60 59.56 -76.55
N ILE A 6 45.92 59.48 -76.44
CA ILE A 6 46.65 58.27 -76.74
C ILE A 6 46.51 57.25 -75.60
N LEU A 7 46.48 57.70 -74.36
CA LEU A 7 46.29 56.81 -73.20
C LEU A 7 44.92 56.18 -73.20
N MET A 8 43.88 56.89 -73.66
CA MET A 8 42.52 56.40 -73.74
C MET A 8 42.29 55.37 -74.85
N PHE A 9 43.12 55.47 -75.96
CA PHE A 9 43.07 54.52 -77.06
C PHE A 9 43.79 53.21 -76.75
N VAL A 10 44.87 53.23 -75.98
CA VAL A 10 45.56 52.00 -75.51
C VAL A 10 44.77 51.25 -74.47
N ALA A 11 44.03 51.96 -73.63
CA ALA A 11 43.10 51.28 -72.66
C ALA A 11 41.91 50.63 -73.34
N ALA A 12 41.43 51.18 -74.47
CA ALA A 12 40.31 50.63 -75.23
C ALA A 12 40.65 49.36 -76.03
N THR A 13 41.94 49.24 -76.46
CA THR A 13 42.40 48.08 -77.23
C THR A 13 42.75 46.87 -76.36
N MET A 14 43.00 47.00 -75.04
CA MET A 14 43.24 45.89 -74.13
C MET A 14 41.97 45.16 -73.71
N LEU A 15 40.74 45.73 -73.90
CA LEU A 15 39.53 45.13 -73.56
C LEU A 15 38.88 44.21 -74.61
N LEU A 16 39.47 44.11 -75.78
CA LEU A 16 38.98 43.28 -76.88
C LEU A 16 39.76 41.99 -77.16
N ALA A 17 40.79 41.68 -76.36
CA ALA A 17 41.66 40.48 -76.55
C ALA A 17 41.26 39.29 -75.62
N SER A 18 40.08 39.30 -74.93
CA SER A 18 39.66 38.26 -74.04
C SER A 18 38.49 37.41 -74.58
N CYS A 19 38.48 37.14 -75.86
CA CYS A 19 37.48 36.20 -76.43
C CYS A 19 38.12 35.33 -77.48
N GLY A 20 38.91 34.34 -77.02
CA GLY A 20 39.53 33.35 -77.93
C GLY A 20 40.28 32.28 -77.17
N GLY A 21 39.55 31.37 -76.61
CA GLY A 21 40.18 30.24 -75.89
C GLY A 21 39.21 29.12 -75.67
N GLY A 22 39.25 28.13 -76.50
CA GLY A 22 38.94 26.73 -76.18
C GLY A 22 37.48 26.39 -75.77
N GLY A 23 36.73 25.96 -76.72
CA GLY A 23 35.48 25.20 -76.44
C GLY A 23 35.80 23.90 -75.70
N GLY A 24 36.04 24.04 -74.39
CA GLY A 24 35.83 22.92 -73.48
C GLY A 24 34.30 22.76 -73.31
N ARG A 25 33.74 21.72 -73.89
CA ARG A 25 32.40 21.29 -73.46
C ARG A 25 32.40 21.21 -71.93
N PRO A 26 31.42 21.77 -71.24
CA PRO A 26 31.30 21.49 -69.79
C PRO A 26 31.18 20.02 -69.73
N ASN A 27 32.21 19.37 -69.15
CA ASN A 27 32.10 18.00 -68.71
C ASN A 27 31.08 18.08 -67.58
N PHE A 28 29.82 17.72 -67.89
CA PHE A 28 28.87 17.36 -66.89
C PHE A 28 29.42 16.05 -66.32
N GLY A 29 30.45 16.20 -65.46
CA GLY A 29 30.96 15.08 -64.71
C GLY A 29 29.79 14.30 -64.15
N ASP A 30 29.93 13.01 -64.18
CA ASP A 30 28.94 12.11 -63.62
C ASP A 30 28.42 12.74 -62.35
N ASN A 31 27.10 13.09 -62.34
CA ASN A 31 26.44 13.61 -61.15
C ASN A 31 26.32 12.53 -60.12
N GLU A 32 27.46 12.05 -59.61
CA GLU A 32 27.49 11.17 -58.44
C GLU A 32 27.22 12.04 -57.22
N TYR A 33 25.95 12.09 -56.88
CA TYR A 33 25.56 12.65 -55.60
C TYR A 33 25.82 11.58 -54.53
N PRO A 34 26.49 11.96 -53.43
CA PRO A 34 26.63 11.04 -52.31
C PRO A 34 25.24 10.68 -51.79
N VAL A 35 24.80 9.46 -52.06
CA VAL A 35 23.55 8.91 -51.49
C VAL A 35 23.88 8.36 -50.13
N LEU A 36 23.26 8.92 -49.11
CA LEU A 36 23.28 8.35 -47.78
C LEU A 36 22.26 7.21 -47.77
N THR A 37 22.74 5.98 -47.61
CA THR A 37 21.84 4.84 -47.39
C THR A 37 21.24 4.99 -45.98
N VAL A 38 19.98 5.37 -45.93
CA VAL A 38 19.23 5.43 -44.65
C VAL A 38 18.91 4.00 -44.23
N GLY A 39 19.66 3.51 -43.25
CA GLY A 39 19.34 2.25 -42.60
C GLY A 39 18.15 2.43 -41.65
N THR A 40 17.33 1.40 -41.51
CA THR A 40 16.31 1.35 -40.45
C THR A 40 17.00 1.15 -39.11
N SER A 41 16.94 2.15 -38.25
CA SER A 41 17.34 2.06 -36.85
C SER A 41 16.09 1.84 -36.00
N SER A 42 16.07 0.76 -35.24
CA SER A 42 15.00 0.56 -34.24
C SER A 42 15.31 1.49 -33.04
N THR A 43 14.51 2.50 -32.86
CA THR A 43 14.55 3.38 -31.68
C THR A 43 13.40 2.99 -30.77
N GLN A 44 13.73 2.67 -29.52
CA GLN A 44 12.69 2.51 -28.50
C GLN A 44 12.22 3.91 -28.08
N MET A 45 10.94 4.17 -28.26
CA MET A 45 10.34 5.40 -27.77
C MET A 45 10.01 5.22 -26.28
N GLN A 46 10.69 5.99 -25.43
CA GLN A 46 10.41 6.03 -23.99
C GLN A 46 9.55 7.24 -23.69
N THR A 47 8.42 7.02 -23.06
CA THR A 47 7.55 8.09 -22.55
C THR A 47 7.67 8.15 -21.03
N THR A 48 7.86 9.34 -20.49
CA THR A 48 8.03 9.56 -19.05
C THR A 48 6.77 10.19 -18.47
N TYR A 49 6.27 9.63 -17.39
CA TYR A 49 5.09 10.12 -16.66
C TYR A 49 5.48 10.52 -15.24
N PRO A 50 4.93 11.62 -14.71
CA PRO A 50 5.10 11.97 -13.32
C PRO A 50 4.43 10.90 -12.45
N ALA A 51 5.14 10.47 -11.39
CA ALA A 51 4.69 9.39 -10.54
C ALA A 51 4.80 9.75 -9.05
N THR A 52 3.91 9.19 -8.25
CA THR A 52 3.94 9.28 -6.78
C THR A 52 4.22 7.90 -6.20
N ILE A 53 5.22 7.81 -5.33
CA ILE A 53 5.62 6.56 -4.67
C ILE A 53 4.92 6.50 -3.30
N LYS A 54 4.31 5.34 -2.99
CA LYS A 54 3.74 5.03 -1.67
C LYS A 54 4.16 3.64 -1.24
N GLY A 55 4.22 3.39 0.08
CA GLY A 55 4.31 2.03 0.61
C GLY A 55 3.07 1.21 0.21
N VAL A 56 3.23 -0.08 0.05
CA VAL A 56 2.11 -0.99 -0.32
C VAL A 56 1.00 -0.93 0.73
N GLN A 57 1.36 -0.69 1.98
CA GLN A 57 0.40 -0.65 3.07
C GLN A 57 0.85 0.30 4.17
N ASP A 58 0.19 1.43 4.27
CA ASP A 58 0.33 2.38 5.37
C ASP A 58 -0.85 2.21 6.33
N VAL A 59 -0.60 1.65 7.50
CA VAL A 59 -1.64 1.38 8.49
C VAL A 59 -1.51 2.37 9.64
N GLN A 60 -2.54 3.17 9.84
CA GLN A 60 -2.65 4.04 11.01
C GLN A 60 -3.02 3.22 12.24
N ILE A 61 -2.23 3.36 13.29
CA ILE A 61 -2.43 2.64 14.55
C ILE A 61 -3.21 3.53 15.51
N CYS A 62 -4.46 3.13 15.76
CA CYS A 62 -5.34 3.76 16.74
C CYS A 62 -5.64 2.76 17.86
N PRO A 63 -5.76 3.20 19.12
CA PRO A 63 -6.17 2.32 20.22
C PRO A 63 -7.66 1.99 20.10
N LYS A 64 -8.07 0.80 20.55
CA LYS A 64 -9.48 0.39 20.58
C LYS A 64 -10.21 0.82 21.85
N VAL A 65 -9.47 1.26 22.85
CA VAL A 65 -9.99 1.74 24.14
C VAL A 65 -9.29 3.04 24.53
N GLN A 66 -9.98 3.84 25.35
CA GLN A 66 -9.41 5.06 25.90
C GLN A 66 -8.53 4.74 27.11
N GLY A 67 -7.39 5.41 27.23
CA GLY A 67 -6.50 5.27 28.38
C GLY A 67 -5.25 6.13 28.28
N PHE A 68 -4.49 6.21 29.39
CA PHE A 68 -3.19 6.86 29.40
C PHE A 68 -2.10 5.91 28.90
N ILE A 69 -1.15 6.41 28.12
CA ILE A 69 0.01 5.62 27.69
C ILE A 69 0.91 5.38 28.89
N THR A 70 1.13 4.12 29.25
CA THR A 70 2.04 3.73 30.33
C THR A 70 3.42 3.30 29.82
N GLN A 71 3.46 2.69 28.61
CA GLN A 71 4.71 2.23 28.01
C GLN A 71 4.68 2.41 26.49
N ILE A 72 5.85 2.70 25.94
CA ILE A 72 6.09 2.74 24.48
C ILE A 72 7.23 1.76 24.21
N ASN A 73 6.95 0.67 23.49
CA ASN A 73 7.88 -0.44 23.30
C ASN A 73 8.63 -0.37 21.95
N VAL A 74 8.48 0.74 21.23
CA VAL A 74 9.06 0.92 19.89
C VAL A 74 9.68 2.30 19.77
N LYS A 75 10.59 2.44 18.79
CA LYS A 75 11.22 3.70 18.40
C LYS A 75 10.79 4.08 16.99
N GLU A 76 10.87 5.38 16.65
CA GLU A 76 10.68 5.86 15.29
C GLU A 76 11.69 5.20 14.34
N GLY A 77 11.24 4.78 13.17
CA GLY A 77 12.06 4.08 12.18
C GLY A 77 12.36 2.61 12.51
N GLN A 78 11.86 2.07 13.63
CA GLN A 78 12.08 0.67 13.99
C GLN A 78 11.20 -0.26 13.15
N THR A 79 11.77 -1.37 12.69
CA THR A 79 11.00 -2.45 12.05
C THR A 79 10.29 -3.28 13.11
N VAL A 80 9.00 -3.55 12.88
CA VAL A 80 8.12 -4.32 13.76
C VAL A 80 7.40 -5.42 12.99
N GLY A 81 7.10 -6.51 13.69
CA GLY A 81 6.32 -7.62 13.17
C GLY A 81 4.81 -7.46 13.42
N ALA A 82 4.00 -8.16 12.62
CA ALA A 82 2.56 -8.26 12.90
C ALA A 82 2.33 -8.91 14.29
N GLY A 83 1.40 -8.33 15.07
CA GLY A 83 1.11 -8.76 16.45
C GLY A 83 2.05 -8.21 17.52
N GLN A 84 3.14 -7.53 17.16
CA GLN A 84 4.05 -6.92 18.13
C GLN A 84 3.37 -5.79 18.89
N VAL A 85 3.55 -5.76 20.22
CA VAL A 85 3.00 -4.70 21.09
C VAL A 85 3.83 -3.41 20.91
N LEU A 86 3.17 -2.36 20.47
CA LEU A 86 3.77 -1.05 20.25
C LEU A 86 3.62 -0.15 21.48
N PHE A 87 2.40 -0.10 22.02
CA PHE A 87 2.07 0.72 23.18
C PHE A 87 1.30 -0.09 24.22
N VAL A 88 1.45 0.28 25.47
CA VAL A 88 0.64 -0.25 26.57
C VAL A 88 -0.11 0.94 27.20
N LEU A 89 -1.42 0.78 27.31
CA LEU A 89 -2.28 1.73 28.01
C LEU A 89 -2.50 1.29 29.45
N ASP A 90 -2.91 2.23 30.32
CA ASP A 90 -3.28 1.90 31.69
C ASP A 90 -4.42 0.87 31.68
N ASN A 91 -4.14 -0.28 32.28
CA ASN A 91 -5.01 -1.44 32.27
C ASN A 91 -5.56 -1.81 33.65
N ALA A 92 -5.29 -1.00 34.69
CA ALA A 92 -5.66 -1.32 36.08
C ALA A 92 -7.16 -1.57 36.25
N THR A 93 -7.99 -0.72 35.65
CA THR A 93 -9.44 -0.85 35.68
C THR A 93 -9.91 -2.10 34.94
N TYR A 94 -9.36 -2.39 33.77
CA TYR A 94 -9.71 -3.56 32.95
C TYR A 94 -9.27 -4.86 33.64
N GLN A 95 -8.11 -4.88 34.32
CA GLN A 95 -7.71 -6.01 35.15
C GLN A 95 -8.68 -6.28 36.30
N ALA A 96 -9.17 -5.20 36.94
CA ALA A 96 -10.19 -5.35 38.00
C ALA A 96 -11.48 -5.94 37.47
N GLN A 97 -11.94 -5.53 36.30
CA GLN A 97 -13.12 -6.08 35.61
C GLN A 97 -12.93 -7.58 35.28
N VAL A 98 -11.76 -7.98 34.78
CA VAL A 98 -11.45 -9.39 34.55
C VAL A 98 -11.51 -10.21 35.84
N ARG A 99 -10.93 -9.71 36.94
CA ARG A 99 -11.01 -10.38 38.26
C ARG A 99 -12.45 -10.52 38.75
N GLN A 100 -13.28 -9.48 38.59
CA GLN A 100 -14.69 -9.50 38.95
C GLN A 100 -15.46 -10.53 38.10
N ALA A 101 -15.31 -10.53 36.79
CA ALA A 101 -15.95 -11.48 35.89
C ALA A 101 -15.49 -12.92 36.16
N GLN A 102 -14.22 -13.13 36.51
CA GLN A 102 -13.71 -14.45 36.92
C GLN A 102 -14.37 -14.95 38.19
N ALA A 103 -14.58 -14.08 39.18
CA ALA A 103 -15.29 -14.45 40.40
C ALA A 103 -16.77 -14.88 40.12
N GLN A 104 -17.44 -14.17 39.18
CA GLN A 104 -18.78 -14.53 38.74
C GLN A 104 -18.83 -15.93 38.08
N VAL A 105 -17.83 -16.24 37.22
CA VAL A 105 -17.69 -17.58 36.62
C VAL A 105 -17.52 -18.64 37.72
N ASN A 106 -16.67 -18.39 38.71
CA ASN A 106 -16.46 -19.34 39.82
C ASN A 106 -17.74 -19.59 40.59
N THR A 107 -18.55 -18.56 40.88
CA THR A 107 -19.84 -18.66 41.54
C THR A 107 -20.86 -19.45 40.69
N ALA A 108 -20.98 -19.11 39.40
CA ALA A 108 -21.89 -19.82 38.50
C ALA A 108 -21.47 -21.29 38.29
N GLN A 109 -20.16 -21.57 38.26
CA GLN A 109 -19.65 -22.95 38.19
C GLN A 109 -20.03 -23.78 39.42
N ALA A 110 -19.88 -23.18 40.61
CA ALA A 110 -20.29 -23.86 41.85
C ALA A 110 -21.79 -24.16 41.87
N SER A 111 -22.62 -23.19 41.45
CA SER A 111 -24.08 -23.39 41.34
C SER A 111 -24.41 -24.46 40.30
N CYS A 112 -23.76 -24.46 39.14
CA CYS A 112 -23.94 -25.47 38.10
C CYS A 112 -23.57 -26.87 38.60
N ASN A 113 -22.48 -27.03 39.36
CA ASN A 113 -22.08 -28.28 39.95
C ASN A 113 -23.13 -28.80 40.98
N THR A 114 -23.67 -27.90 41.81
CA THR A 114 -24.72 -28.24 42.77
C THR A 114 -26.01 -28.71 42.07
N SER A 115 -26.45 -27.97 41.04
CA SER A 115 -27.64 -28.33 40.26
C SER A 115 -27.45 -29.65 39.50
N LYS A 116 -26.23 -29.87 38.96
CA LYS A 116 -25.86 -31.13 38.32
C LYS A 116 -25.98 -32.31 39.28
N LEU A 117 -25.40 -32.18 40.49
CA LEU A 117 -25.48 -33.22 41.51
C LEU A 117 -26.93 -33.51 41.91
N SER A 118 -27.77 -32.48 42.06
CA SER A 118 -29.21 -32.62 42.32
C SER A 118 -29.92 -33.41 41.21
N TYR A 119 -29.63 -33.05 39.96
CA TYR A 119 -30.21 -33.76 38.80
C TYR A 119 -29.76 -35.23 38.75
N GLU A 120 -28.48 -35.53 38.94
CA GLU A 120 -27.93 -36.89 38.96
C GLU A 120 -28.54 -37.73 40.09
N ASN A 121 -28.79 -37.13 41.27
CA ASN A 121 -29.47 -37.78 42.35
C ASN A 121 -30.94 -38.05 42.02
N SER A 122 -31.67 -37.08 41.47
CA SER A 122 -33.07 -37.26 41.03
C SER A 122 -33.16 -38.33 39.95
N GLN A 123 -32.20 -38.39 39.01
CA GLN A 123 -32.18 -39.45 38.00
C GLN A 123 -32.06 -40.85 38.63
N LYS A 124 -31.20 -41.07 39.63
CA LYS A 124 -31.07 -42.33 40.34
C LYS A 124 -32.32 -42.70 41.12
N LEU A 125 -33.01 -41.72 41.75
CA LEU A 125 -34.25 -41.93 42.46
C LEU A 125 -35.41 -42.30 41.51
N PHE A 126 -35.47 -41.70 40.35
CA PHE A 126 -36.43 -42.03 39.30
C PHE A 126 -36.21 -43.43 38.74
N GLU A 127 -34.97 -43.83 38.47
CA GLU A 127 -34.60 -45.17 38.03
C GLU A 127 -35.01 -46.25 39.04
N ASN A 128 -35.03 -45.91 40.34
CA ASN A 128 -35.49 -46.80 41.42
C ASN A 128 -37.00 -46.68 41.73
N GLY A 129 -37.78 -45.92 40.95
CA GLY A 129 -39.16 -45.73 41.09
C GLY A 129 -39.61 -44.90 42.32
N VAL A 130 -38.69 -44.11 42.91
CA VAL A 130 -38.94 -43.33 44.16
C VAL A 130 -39.59 -41.98 43.86
N ILE A 131 -39.27 -41.34 42.71
CA ILE A 131 -39.87 -40.07 42.32
C ILE A 131 -40.60 -40.17 40.98
N GLY A 132 -41.44 -39.20 40.67
CA GLY A 132 -42.16 -39.09 39.41
C GLY A 132 -41.41 -38.32 38.34
N ASP A 133 -41.84 -38.44 37.09
CA ASP A 133 -41.25 -37.78 35.93
C ASP A 133 -41.20 -36.25 36.08
N PHE A 134 -42.24 -35.63 36.67
CA PHE A 134 -42.26 -34.20 36.91
C PHE A 134 -41.06 -33.70 37.76
N GLU A 135 -40.68 -34.46 38.80
CA GLU A 135 -39.63 -34.08 39.70
C GLU A 135 -38.25 -34.24 39.04
N LEU A 136 -38.07 -35.30 38.25
CA LEU A 136 -36.87 -35.46 37.40
C LEU A 136 -36.75 -34.33 36.39
N GLN A 137 -37.86 -34.00 35.68
CA GLN A 137 -37.87 -32.90 34.70
C GLN A 137 -37.60 -31.56 35.36
N SER A 138 -38.12 -31.30 36.56
CA SER A 138 -37.84 -30.09 37.34
C SER A 138 -36.34 -29.95 37.68
N ALA A 139 -35.72 -31.06 38.15
CA ALA A 139 -34.29 -31.09 38.43
C ALA A 139 -33.43 -30.90 37.16
N SER A 140 -33.85 -31.51 36.04
CA SER A 140 -33.20 -31.32 34.73
C SER A 140 -33.25 -29.87 34.28
N ASN A 141 -34.41 -29.21 34.35
CA ASN A 141 -34.58 -27.80 34.01
C ASN A 141 -33.71 -26.88 34.90
N GLY A 142 -33.65 -27.20 36.20
CA GLY A 142 -32.76 -26.48 37.14
C GLY A 142 -31.28 -26.60 36.79
N TYR A 143 -30.85 -27.77 36.34
CA TYR A 143 -29.48 -27.95 35.86
C TYR A 143 -29.22 -27.19 34.55
N GLU A 144 -30.12 -27.27 33.57
CA GLU A 144 -29.95 -26.53 32.31
C GLU A 144 -29.98 -25.01 32.54
N GLN A 145 -30.79 -24.51 33.50
CA GLN A 145 -30.78 -23.09 33.88
C GLN A 145 -29.43 -22.68 34.50
N ALA A 146 -28.87 -23.50 35.39
CA ALA A 146 -27.58 -23.21 35.99
C ALA A 146 -26.43 -23.28 34.98
N LYS A 147 -26.50 -24.18 34.02
CA LYS A 147 -25.57 -24.31 32.90
C LYS A 147 -25.64 -23.09 31.98
N ALA A 148 -26.82 -22.57 31.66
CA ALA A 148 -27.01 -21.35 30.90
C ALA A 148 -26.43 -20.12 31.65
N ALA A 149 -26.62 -20.05 32.97
CA ALA A 149 -26.04 -19.00 33.80
C ALA A 149 -24.50 -19.03 33.79
N LEU A 150 -23.90 -20.22 33.84
CA LEU A 150 -22.45 -20.41 33.71
C LEU A 150 -21.94 -19.94 32.33
N ALA A 151 -22.64 -20.32 31.26
CA ALA A 151 -22.27 -19.89 29.92
C ALA A 151 -22.32 -18.35 29.78
N SER A 152 -23.32 -17.70 30.36
CA SER A 152 -23.46 -16.24 30.41
C SER A 152 -22.30 -15.59 31.17
N ALA A 153 -21.91 -16.12 32.32
CA ALA A 153 -20.78 -15.63 33.10
C ALA A 153 -19.44 -15.80 32.34
N GLN A 154 -19.27 -16.93 31.65
CA GLN A 154 -18.09 -17.19 30.80
C GLN A 154 -18.02 -16.20 29.64
N ALA A 155 -19.13 -15.86 28.99
CA ALA A 155 -19.18 -14.85 27.93
C ALA A 155 -18.80 -13.46 28.48
N THR A 156 -19.26 -13.10 29.67
CA THR A 156 -18.90 -11.85 30.33
C THR A 156 -17.40 -11.79 30.63
N LEU A 157 -16.81 -12.90 31.10
CA LEU A 157 -15.35 -12.99 31.30
C LEU A 157 -14.56 -12.86 30.00
N ALA A 158 -15.05 -13.49 28.91
CA ALA A 158 -14.43 -13.38 27.61
C ALA A 158 -14.39 -11.92 27.14
N ASN A 159 -15.50 -11.19 27.26
CA ASN A 159 -15.59 -9.78 26.92
C ASN A 159 -14.62 -8.92 27.77
N ALA A 160 -14.55 -9.18 29.09
CA ALA A 160 -13.63 -8.44 29.97
C ALA A 160 -12.17 -8.69 29.59
N LYS A 161 -11.79 -9.93 29.24
CA LYS A 161 -10.45 -10.27 28.75
C LYS A 161 -10.13 -9.59 27.41
N GLU A 162 -11.10 -9.51 26.52
CA GLU A 162 -10.93 -8.83 25.24
C GLU A 162 -10.67 -7.34 25.44
N MET A 163 -11.47 -6.66 26.28
CA MET A 163 -11.24 -5.26 26.64
C MET A 163 -9.87 -5.03 27.25
N LEU A 164 -9.40 -5.90 28.13
CA LEU A 164 -8.03 -5.87 28.66
C LEU A 164 -6.99 -6.04 27.55
N SER A 165 -7.24 -6.91 26.58
CA SER A 165 -6.33 -7.12 25.45
C SER A 165 -6.15 -5.88 24.60
N PHE A 166 -7.16 -5.03 24.50
CA PHE A 166 -7.11 -3.76 23.75
C PHE A 166 -6.23 -2.68 24.40
N CYS A 167 -5.88 -2.85 25.68
CA CYS A 167 -4.89 -1.99 26.33
C CYS A 167 -3.47 -2.24 25.79
N TYR A 168 -3.23 -3.35 25.13
CA TYR A 168 -1.98 -3.67 24.46
C TYR A 168 -2.14 -3.37 22.97
N VAL A 169 -1.78 -2.18 22.54
CA VAL A 169 -1.89 -1.74 21.16
C VAL A 169 -0.82 -2.45 20.32
N LYS A 170 -1.27 -3.30 19.39
CA LYS A 170 -0.41 -4.15 18.56
C LYS A 170 -0.40 -3.68 17.12
N SER A 171 0.68 -3.95 16.41
CA SER A 171 0.75 -3.75 14.97
C SER A 171 -0.07 -4.81 14.23
N PRO A 172 -0.98 -4.44 13.33
CA PRO A 172 -1.72 -5.41 12.50
C PRO A 172 -0.88 -5.96 11.34
N ALA A 173 0.20 -5.28 10.97
CA ALA A 173 1.07 -5.65 9.86
C ALA A 173 2.55 -5.53 10.26
N SER A 174 3.41 -6.21 9.51
CA SER A 174 4.86 -6.00 9.60
C SER A 174 5.25 -4.77 8.78
N GLY A 175 6.20 -3.97 9.29
CA GLY A 175 6.64 -2.75 8.61
C GLY A 175 7.53 -1.90 9.49
N VAL A 176 7.73 -0.66 9.06
CA VAL A 176 8.53 0.35 9.78
C VAL A 176 7.61 1.32 10.50
N VAL A 177 7.90 1.58 11.77
CA VAL A 177 7.15 2.54 12.60
C VAL A 177 7.48 3.96 12.16
N GLY A 178 6.45 4.75 11.89
CA GLY A 178 6.58 6.16 11.57
C GLY A 178 6.90 7.03 12.80
N THR A 179 6.42 8.26 12.81
CA THR A 179 6.61 9.21 13.93
C THR A 179 5.78 8.81 15.16
N LEU A 180 6.29 9.14 16.34
CA LEU A 180 5.66 8.90 17.64
C LEU A 180 5.31 10.25 18.31
N PRO A 181 4.20 10.90 17.93
CA PRO A 181 3.85 12.23 18.42
C PRO A 181 3.46 12.25 19.92
N TYR A 182 3.07 11.10 20.46
CA TYR A 182 2.60 10.97 21.84
C TYR A 182 3.66 10.37 22.76
N LYS A 183 3.68 10.84 24.02
CA LYS A 183 4.61 10.38 25.05
C LYS A 183 3.88 9.66 26.17
N ILE A 184 4.64 8.95 27.00
CA ILE A 184 4.12 8.32 28.22
C ILE A 184 3.38 9.37 29.07
N GLY A 185 2.21 9.02 29.59
CA GLY A 185 1.32 9.89 30.34
C GLY A 185 0.28 10.64 29.47
N THR A 186 0.33 10.56 28.16
CA THR A 186 -0.68 11.17 27.30
C THR A 186 -1.96 10.34 27.30
N LEU A 187 -3.11 11.01 27.40
CA LEU A 187 -4.43 10.38 27.22
C LEU A 187 -4.71 10.20 25.72
N VAL A 188 -5.05 8.99 25.32
CA VAL A 188 -5.42 8.63 23.95
C VAL A 188 -6.82 8.02 23.89
N ASN A 189 -7.47 8.15 22.76
CA ASN A 189 -8.82 7.62 22.49
C ASN A 189 -8.86 6.91 21.12
N THR A 190 -10.00 6.34 20.78
CA THR A 190 -10.18 5.54 19.53
C THR A 190 -9.97 6.32 18.22
N SER A 191 -10.01 7.66 18.26
CA SER A 191 -9.75 8.54 17.11
C SER A 191 -8.30 9.04 17.05
N THR A 192 -7.48 8.72 18.05
CA THR A 192 -6.09 9.20 18.14
C THR A 192 -5.18 8.30 17.32
N VAL A 193 -4.57 8.83 16.25
CA VAL A 193 -3.53 8.12 15.50
C VAL A 193 -2.22 8.16 16.26
N MET A 194 -1.86 7.04 16.91
CA MET A 194 -0.66 6.96 17.77
C MET A 194 0.63 6.89 16.95
N THR A 195 0.59 6.20 15.83
CA THR A 195 1.68 6.09 14.84
C THR A 195 1.12 5.50 13.56
N THR A 196 1.97 5.45 12.52
CA THR A 196 1.69 4.70 11.28
C THR A 196 2.73 3.60 11.15
N VAL A 197 2.30 2.41 10.73
CA VAL A 197 3.22 1.33 10.35
C VAL A 197 3.14 1.17 8.84
N SER A 198 4.27 1.41 8.18
CA SER A 198 4.41 1.35 6.72
C SER A 198 5.12 0.07 6.31
N ASN A 199 4.48 -0.72 5.46
CA ASN A 199 5.14 -1.85 4.84
C ASN A 199 5.91 -1.38 3.60
N ASN A 200 7.23 -1.27 3.77
CA ASN A 200 8.15 -0.80 2.72
C ASN A 200 8.84 -1.96 1.99
N SER A 201 8.42 -3.21 2.14
CA SER A 201 9.01 -4.34 1.41
C SER A 201 8.81 -4.24 -0.11
N SER A 202 7.76 -3.53 -0.51
CA SER A 202 7.48 -3.18 -1.90
C SER A 202 6.89 -1.78 -1.93
N MET A 203 7.00 -1.11 -3.06
CA MET A 203 6.49 0.24 -3.28
C MET A 203 5.46 0.23 -4.40
N GLU A 204 4.33 0.86 -4.17
CA GLU A 204 3.36 1.17 -5.21
C GLU A 204 3.67 2.53 -5.81
N VAL A 205 3.86 2.54 -7.12
CA VAL A 205 4.11 3.75 -7.90
C VAL A 205 2.85 4.07 -8.69
N TYR A 206 2.25 5.20 -8.36
CA TYR A 206 1.03 5.72 -8.97
C TYR A 206 1.38 6.71 -10.05
N PHE A 207 0.93 6.50 -11.26
CA PHE A 207 1.08 7.44 -12.38
C PHE A 207 -0.18 7.45 -13.23
N SER A 208 -0.36 8.55 -13.99
CA SER A 208 -1.54 8.74 -14.82
C SER A 208 -1.16 8.66 -16.28
N LEU A 209 -1.87 7.83 -17.04
CA LEU A 209 -1.77 7.72 -18.49
C LEU A 209 -2.90 8.52 -19.17
N THR A 210 -2.65 9.05 -20.35
CA THR A 210 -3.72 9.56 -21.19
C THR A 210 -4.61 8.40 -21.65
N GLU A 211 -5.87 8.67 -21.97
CA GLU A 211 -6.80 7.66 -22.51
C GLU A 211 -6.20 6.92 -23.73
N LYS A 212 -5.56 7.67 -24.63
CA LYS A 212 -4.89 7.11 -25.81
C LYS A 212 -3.79 6.12 -25.45
N ASP A 213 -2.94 6.48 -24.48
CA ASP A 213 -1.82 5.63 -24.07
C ASP A 213 -2.32 4.40 -23.29
N ALA A 214 -3.37 4.57 -22.48
CA ALA A 214 -4.02 3.46 -21.78
C ALA A 214 -4.65 2.45 -22.76
N LEU A 215 -5.33 2.93 -23.81
CA LEU A 215 -5.90 2.06 -24.86
C LEU A 215 -4.79 1.34 -25.64
N ASN A 216 -3.74 2.04 -26.03
CA ASN A 216 -2.60 1.44 -26.73
C ASN A 216 -1.93 0.35 -25.86
N MET A 217 -1.76 0.62 -24.57
CA MET A 217 -1.18 -0.33 -23.63
C MET A 217 -2.06 -1.57 -23.45
N THR A 218 -3.38 -1.41 -23.38
CA THR A 218 -4.32 -2.52 -23.24
C THR A 218 -4.38 -3.38 -24.50
N GLN A 219 -4.31 -2.75 -25.68
CA GLN A 219 -4.34 -3.47 -26.97
C GLN A 219 -3.02 -4.20 -27.27
N ALA A 220 -1.88 -3.62 -26.89
CA ALA A 220 -0.55 -4.21 -27.13
C ALA A 220 -0.24 -5.39 -26.22
N SER A 221 -0.84 -5.46 -25.04
CA SER A 221 -0.41 -6.38 -24.00
C SER A 221 -1.23 -7.64 -23.80
N LEU A 222 -2.22 -7.97 -24.63
CA LEU A 222 -2.98 -9.26 -24.59
C LEU A 222 -3.13 -9.86 -23.17
N GLY A 223 -3.18 -9.02 -22.11
CA GLY A 223 -3.31 -9.45 -20.71
C GLY A 223 -2.04 -9.40 -19.86
N GLU A 224 -0.86 -9.16 -20.44
CA GLU A 224 0.37 -8.89 -19.67
C GLU A 224 0.76 -7.41 -19.79
N PHE A 225 0.78 -6.71 -18.66
CA PHE A 225 1.23 -5.32 -18.63
C PHE A 225 2.75 -5.24 -18.77
N PRO A 226 3.28 -4.25 -19.53
CA PRO A 226 4.71 -4.07 -19.71
C PRO A 226 5.41 -3.75 -18.38
N SER A 227 6.70 -4.09 -18.30
CA SER A 227 7.57 -3.59 -17.23
C SER A 227 7.79 -2.09 -17.37
N VAL A 228 7.93 -1.42 -16.24
CA VAL A 228 8.19 0.02 -16.18
C VAL A 228 9.47 0.28 -15.39
N GLN A 229 10.22 1.31 -15.80
CA GLN A 229 11.40 1.76 -15.10
C GLN A 229 11.07 3.02 -14.31
N LEU A 230 11.62 3.13 -13.10
CA LEU A 230 11.45 4.30 -12.24
C LEU A 230 12.70 5.17 -12.33
N ARG A 231 12.51 6.43 -12.74
CA ARG A 231 13.55 7.44 -12.68
C ARG A 231 13.35 8.29 -11.43
N LEU A 232 14.37 8.31 -10.58
CA LEU A 232 14.33 9.06 -9.32
C LEU A 232 14.53 10.57 -9.54
N ALA A 233 14.26 11.36 -8.53
CA ALA A 233 14.35 12.83 -8.60
C ALA A 233 15.77 13.36 -8.86
N ASP A 234 16.80 12.58 -8.53
CA ASP A 234 18.21 12.87 -8.81
C ASP A 234 18.61 12.54 -10.26
N GLY A 235 17.69 12.00 -11.06
CA GLY A 235 17.90 11.60 -12.45
C GLY A 235 18.44 10.20 -12.63
N THR A 236 18.74 9.46 -11.56
CA THR A 236 19.16 8.06 -11.63
C THR A 236 17.98 7.13 -11.92
N THR A 237 18.26 6.02 -12.60
CA THR A 237 17.26 4.98 -12.83
C THR A 237 17.34 3.97 -11.69
N TYR A 238 16.19 3.65 -11.10
CA TYR A 238 16.10 2.62 -10.07
C TYR A 238 16.52 1.26 -10.63
N SER A 239 17.28 0.49 -9.85
CA SER A 239 17.93 -0.76 -10.34
C SER A 239 16.97 -1.91 -10.63
N HIS A 240 15.73 -1.82 -10.12
CA HIS A 240 14.73 -2.86 -10.30
C HIS A 240 13.59 -2.35 -11.19
N GLU A 241 13.12 -3.21 -12.07
CA GLU A 241 11.95 -2.93 -12.89
C GLU A 241 10.66 -3.17 -12.08
N GLY A 242 9.68 -2.29 -12.29
CA GLY A 242 8.34 -2.44 -11.74
C GLY A 242 7.42 -3.16 -12.70
N LYS A 243 6.47 -3.89 -12.13
CA LYS A 243 5.38 -4.50 -12.90
C LYS A 243 4.10 -3.70 -12.68
N VAL A 244 3.43 -3.35 -13.76
CA VAL A 244 2.10 -2.77 -13.67
C VAL A 244 1.14 -3.86 -13.16
N THR A 245 0.50 -3.61 -12.02
CA THR A 245 -0.38 -4.59 -11.37
C THR A 245 -1.85 -4.25 -11.52
N LYS A 246 -2.16 -2.96 -11.61
CA LYS A 246 -3.54 -2.48 -11.68
C LYS A 246 -3.62 -1.25 -12.58
N MET A 247 -4.70 -1.17 -13.34
CA MET A 247 -5.12 0.02 -14.06
C MET A 247 -6.56 0.35 -13.65
N SER A 248 -6.84 1.61 -13.37
CA SER A 248 -8.19 2.06 -13.04
C SER A 248 -9.10 1.82 -14.24
N GLY A 249 -10.26 1.21 -14.01
CA GLY A 249 -11.33 1.11 -15.02
C GLY A 249 -12.12 2.40 -15.19
N VAL A 250 -11.76 3.48 -14.48
CA VAL A 250 -12.46 4.77 -14.49
C VAL A 250 -11.50 5.83 -14.99
N ILE A 251 -11.96 6.58 -16.00
CA ILE A 251 -11.25 7.75 -16.52
C ILE A 251 -11.64 8.94 -15.63
N ASP A 252 -10.67 9.70 -15.17
CA ASP A 252 -10.92 10.96 -14.46
C ASP A 252 -11.46 11.99 -15.44
N PRO A 253 -12.73 12.45 -15.29
CA PRO A 253 -13.35 13.36 -16.25
C PRO A 253 -12.72 14.76 -16.26
N ALA A 254 -12.00 15.16 -15.21
CA ALA A 254 -11.34 16.45 -15.15
C ALA A 254 -10.03 16.48 -15.93
N THR A 255 -9.31 15.35 -15.99
CA THR A 255 -7.98 15.28 -16.60
C THR A 255 -7.92 14.39 -17.84
N GLY A 256 -8.98 13.60 -18.13
CA GLY A 256 -8.99 12.63 -19.22
C GLY A 256 -7.92 11.55 -19.06
N SER A 257 -7.54 11.24 -17.82
CA SER A 257 -6.45 10.30 -17.52
C SER A 257 -6.94 9.07 -16.79
N VAL A 258 -6.19 7.98 -16.94
CA VAL A 258 -6.39 6.70 -16.27
C VAL A 258 -5.25 6.48 -15.29
N GLN A 259 -5.57 6.22 -14.03
CA GLN A 259 -4.56 5.93 -13.01
C GLN A 259 -4.05 4.50 -13.15
N VAL A 260 -2.74 4.36 -13.14
CA VAL A 260 -2.04 3.07 -13.20
C VAL A 260 -1.16 2.91 -11.98
N ILE A 261 -1.08 1.67 -11.49
CA ILE A 261 -0.29 1.30 -10.32
C ILE A 261 0.74 0.26 -10.74
N ALA A 262 2.00 0.58 -10.55
CA ALA A 262 3.10 -0.36 -10.72
C ALA A 262 3.71 -0.73 -9.36
N LEU A 263 4.04 -2.00 -9.19
CA LEU A 263 4.68 -2.53 -8.00
C LEU A 263 6.19 -2.66 -8.26
N PHE A 264 6.98 -2.06 -7.38
CA PHE A 264 8.43 -2.15 -7.35
C PHE A 264 8.89 -2.86 -6.07
N PRO A 265 9.82 -3.81 -6.15
CA PRO A 265 10.48 -4.33 -4.96
C PRO A 265 11.32 -3.21 -4.34
N ASN A 266 11.32 -3.12 -3.01
CA ASN A 266 12.19 -2.22 -2.27
C ASN A 266 13.37 -3.04 -1.76
N ALA A 267 14.54 -2.88 -2.39
CA ALA A 267 15.75 -3.61 -2.06
C ALA A 267 16.70 -2.77 -1.18
#